data_041000fa44d860d1fc4c9ce25e8cbbdd
#
_entry.id   041000fa44d860d1fc4c9ce25e8cbbdd
#
_cell.length_a   1.000
_cell.length_b   1.000
_cell.length_c   1.000
_cell.angle_alpha   90.00
_cell.angle_beta   90.00
_cell.angle_gamma   90.00
#
_symmetry.space_group_name_H-M   'P 1'
#
loop_
_entity.id
_entity.type
_entity.pdbx_description
1 polymer ?
#
loop_
_entity_poly.entity_id
_entity_poly.type
_entity_poly.pdbx_seq_one_letter_code
_entity_poly.pdbx_strand_id
1 'polypeptide(L)' 'MVYRSMYRYELAAAAGVSYGTFKRWLKARRQDLSRLGVESGSRLLPPAAVKYLCEFYCISLDD' A
#
# COMPACT_ATOMS: atom_id res chain seq x y z
N MET A 1 -7.93 -7.35 13.07
CA MET A 1 -6.58 -7.31 12.49
C MET A 1 -5.99 -5.92 12.67
N VAL A 2 -4.74 -5.85 13.09
CA VAL A 2 -4.04 -4.57 13.25
C VAL A 2 -3.12 -4.37 12.06
N TYR A 3 -3.30 -3.25 11.38
CA TYR A 3 -2.42 -2.89 10.26
C TYR A 3 -1.19 -2.18 10.78
N ARG A 4 -0.06 -2.39 10.12
CA ARG A 4 1.22 -1.79 10.48
C ARG A 4 1.84 -1.10 9.28
N SER A 5 2.82 -0.25 9.53
CA SER A 5 3.60 0.34 8.45
C SER A 5 4.31 -0.77 7.67
N MET A 6 4.29 -0.65 6.35
CA MET A 6 4.93 -1.63 5.48
C MET A 6 5.66 -0.91 4.35
N TYR A 7 6.77 -1.49 3.92
CA TYR A 7 7.42 -1.00 2.72
C TYR A 7 6.60 -1.38 1.50
N ARG A 8 6.73 -0.59 0.43
CA ARG A 8 5.98 -0.84 -0.81
C ARG A 8 6.22 -2.25 -1.35
N TYR A 9 7.47 -2.70 -1.35
CA TYR A 9 7.78 -4.04 -1.87
C TYR A 9 7.16 -5.14 -1.02
N GLU A 10 7.04 -4.92 0.28
CA GLU A 10 6.41 -5.89 1.18
C GLU A 10 4.93 -6.05 0.84
N LEU A 11 4.24 -4.94 0.64
CA LEU A 11 2.82 -4.98 0.33
C LEU A 11 2.58 -5.53 -1.07
N ALA A 12 3.45 -5.21 -2.03
CA ALA A 12 3.37 -5.79 -3.37
C ALA A 12 3.51 -7.31 -3.33
N ALA A 13 4.46 -7.80 -2.53
CA ALA A 13 4.64 -9.24 -2.36
C ALA A 13 3.41 -9.90 -1.72
N ALA A 14 2.82 -9.25 -0.72
CA ALA A 14 1.60 -9.74 -0.07
C ALA A 14 0.43 -9.78 -1.04
N ALA A 15 0.38 -8.83 -1.97
CA ALA A 15 -0.67 -8.78 -2.99
C ALA A 15 -0.44 -9.78 -4.12
N GLY A 16 0.77 -10.34 -4.23
CA GLY A 16 1.09 -11.28 -5.28
C GLY A 16 1.28 -10.64 -6.65
N VAL A 17 1.65 -9.37 -6.68
CA VAL A 17 1.86 -8.63 -7.93
C VAL A 17 3.30 -8.14 -8.03
N SER A 18 3.72 -7.83 -9.26
CA SER A 18 5.04 -7.25 -9.48
C SER A 18 5.09 -5.84 -8.86
N TYR A 19 6.30 -5.41 -8.52
CA TYR A 19 6.48 -4.06 -7.97
C TYR A 19 6.03 -2.98 -8.97
N GLY A 20 6.26 -3.20 -10.26
CA GLY A 20 5.79 -2.28 -11.29
C GLY A 20 4.28 -2.13 -11.32
N THR A 21 3.55 -3.23 -11.21
CA THR A 21 2.10 -3.20 -11.13
C THR A 21 1.65 -2.48 -9.87
N PHE A 22 2.29 -2.76 -8.75
CA PHE A 22 1.96 -2.11 -7.48
C PHE A 22 2.20 -0.61 -7.56
N LYS A 23 3.28 -0.17 -8.19
CA LYS A 23 3.57 1.26 -8.37
C LYS A 23 2.48 1.96 -9.19
N ARG A 24 1.92 1.27 -10.17
CA ARG A 24 0.78 1.80 -10.94
C ARG A 24 -0.44 2.00 -10.06
N TRP A 25 -0.69 1.06 -9.17
CA TRP A 25 -1.79 1.18 -8.21
C TRP A 25 -1.61 2.41 -7.32
N LEU A 26 -0.40 2.61 -6.81
CA LEU A 26 -0.10 3.76 -5.96
C LEU A 26 -0.32 5.06 -6.73
N LYS A 27 0.12 5.11 -7.98
CA LYS A 27 -0.06 6.29 -8.81
C LYS A 27 -1.54 6.58 -9.06
N ALA A 28 -2.33 5.54 -9.32
CA ALA A 28 -3.77 5.69 -9.56
C ALA A 28 -4.50 6.19 -8.31
N ARG A 29 -4.01 5.84 -7.13
CA ARG A 29 -4.62 6.22 -5.85
C ARG A 29 -3.87 7.34 -5.15
N ARG A 30 -2.99 8.05 -5.84
CA ARG A 30 -2.09 9.02 -5.20
C ARG A 30 -2.80 10.11 -4.40
N GLN A 31 -3.95 10.56 -4.85
CA GLN A 31 -4.70 11.60 -4.16
C GLN A 31 -5.23 11.10 -2.81
N ASP A 32 -5.81 9.91 -2.82
CA ASP A 32 -6.31 9.30 -1.59
C ASP A 32 -5.17 8.99 -0.63
N LEU A 33 -4.06 8.49 -1.15
CA LEU A 33 -2.89 8.18 -0.33
C LEU A 33 -2.28 9.44 0.25
N SER A 34 -2.28 10.55 -0.48
CA SER A 34 -1.80 11.82 0.04
C SER A 34 -2.61 12.27 1.25
N ARG A 35 -3.91 12.05 1.22
CA ARG A 35 -4.78 12.36 2.36
C ARG A 35 -4.47 11.50 3.57
N LEU A 36 -3.92 10.32 3.34
CA LEU A 36 -3.53 9.39 4.40
C LEU A 36 -2.10 9.58 4.87
N GLY A 37 -1.42 10.63 4.40
CA GLY A 37 -0.08 10.95 4.84
C GLY A 37 1.03 10.32 4.02
N VAL A 38 0.71 9.73 2.86
CA VAL A 38 1.72 9.15 1.98
C VAL A 38 2.28 10.24 1.07
N GLU A 39 3.59 10.46 1.17
CA GLU A 39 4.26 11.43 0.33
C GLU A 39 4.82 10.76 -0.92
N SER A 40 4.93 11.55 -2.00
CA SER A 40 5.57 11.09 -3.22
C SER A 40 7.02 10.72 -2.92
N GLY A 41 7.42 9.53 -3.35
CA GLY A 41 8.77 9.03 -3.10
C GLY A 41 8.96 8.34 -1.75
N SER A 42 7.96 8.34 -0.89
CA SER A 42 8.04 7.60 0.37
C SER A 42 8.06 6.10 0.11
N ARG A 43 9.02 5.40 0.72
CA ARG A 43 9.12 3.94 0.57
C ARG A 43 8.28 3.20 1.59
N LEU A 44 8.05 3.83 2.74
CA LEU A 44 7.29 3.23 3.84
C LEU A 44 5.87 3.76 3.81
N LEU A 45 4.91 2.86 3.83
CA LEU A 45 3.50 3.21 3.85
C LEU A 45 3.00 3.18 5.29
N PRO A 46 2.32 4.24 5.76
CA PRO A 46 1.76 4.24 7.12
C PRO A 46 0.62 3.23 7.25
N PRO A 47 0.27 2.83 8.48
CA PRO A 47 -0.80 1.84 8.69
C PRO A 47 -2.12 2.19 8.01
N ALA A 48 -2.48 3.48 7.99
CA ALA A 48 -3.73 3.91 7.34
C ALA A 48 -3.70 3.64 5.84
N ALA A 49 -2.55 3.87 5.19
CA ALA A 49 -2.40 3.59 3.77
C ALA A 49 -2.40 2.08 3.49
N VAL A 50 -1.75 1.31 4.36
CA VAL A 50 -1.75 -0.16 4.24
C VAL A 50 -3.18 -0.69 4.34
N LYS A 51 -3.94 -0.21 5.32
CA LYS A 51 -5.33 -0.60 5.47
C LYS A 51 -6.14 -0.26 4.23
N TYR A 52 -6.00 0.97 3.74
CA TYR A 52 -6.73 1.45 2.55
C TYR A 52 -6.46 0.54 1.35
N LEU A 53 -5.18 0.26 1.08
CA LEU A 53 -4.81 -0.55 -0.08
C LEU A 53 -5.26 -2.00 0.07
N CYS A 54 -5.15 -2.56 1.28
CA CYS A 54 -5.62 -3.92 1.53
C CYS A 54 -7.11 -4.05 1.30
N GLU A 55 -7.89 -3.06 1.74
CA GLU A 55 -9.34 -3.08 1.55
C GLU A 55 -9.72 -2.83 0.09
N PHE A 56 -9.03 -1.89 -0.56
CA PHE A 56 -9.35 -1.53 -1.93
C PHE A 56 -9.02 -2.65 -2.93
N TYR A 57 -7.88 -3.30 -2.75
CA TYR A 57 -7.41 -4.35 -3.66
C TYR A 57 -7.58 -5.75 -3.12
N CYS A 58 -8.29 -5.90 -2.01
CA CYS A 58 -8.57 -7.20 -1.40
C CYS A 58 -7.28 -7.97 -1.09
N ILE A 59 -6.28 -7.28 -0.56
CA ILE A 59 -5.00 -7.89 -0.21
C ILE A 59 -5.13 -8.55 1.16
N SER A 60 -4.73 -9.81 1.26
CA SER A 60 -4.71 -10.53 2.54
C SER A 60 -3.31 -10.48 3.12
N LEU A 61 -3.22 -10.06 4.38
CA LEU A 61 -1.96 -10.08 5.11
C LEU A 61 -1.97 -11.24 6.08
N ASP A 62 -0.95 -12.07 5.98
CA ASP A 62 -0.77 -13.16 6.93
C ASP A 62 -0.05 -12.64 8.17
N ASP A 63 -0.59 -12.92 9.30
CA ASP A 63 0.02 -12.52 10.57
C ASP A 63 1.06 -13.54 11.02
#